data_d35eb61d22d1503c39af61ff57df55ec
#
_entry.id   d35eb61d22d1503c39af61ff57df55ec
#
_cell.length_a   1.000
_cell.length_b   1.000
_cell.length_c   1.000
_cell.angle_alpha   90.00
_cell.angle_beta   90.00
_cell.angle_gamma   90.00
#
_symmetry.space_group_name_H-M   'P 1'
#
loop_
_entity.id
_entity.type
_entity.pdbx_description
1 polymer ?
#
loop_
_entity_poly.entity_id
_entity_poly.type
_entity_poly.pdbx_seq_one_letter_code
_entity_poly.pdbx_strand_id
1 'polypeptide(L)'
;MLLAIDTSTSNIGIAVYDGNSIIGEANWVSLNRHTVILAASVKNLFDTVDTDITKLRGIAVAMGPGSFTSLRVGLSFAKGMALGLDVPVIGVPTLDILAAAQPINGLPLCAVLQAGRTKLAAAFYNPSKDKWVESLPVSVYTRESLCEAITEPTTVCGELTADMRTYFRRNNKNIRMASPAMCLRRAGFLAEIAWARLEKGDYPPPNTLSPIYLHTKEPISQ
;
A
#
# COMPACT_ATOMS: atom_id res chain seq x y z
N MET A 1 14.11 11.21 10.73
CA MET A 1 12.75 10.62 10.72
C MET A 1 12.24 10.51 9.29
N LEU A 2 11.19 9.74 9.07
CA LEU A 2 10.51 9.57 7.79
C LEU A 2 9.00 9.70 7.99
N LEU A 3 8.33 10.44 7.10
CA LEU A 3 6.87 10.47 7.01
C LEU A 3 6.42 9.49 5.92
N ALA A 4 5.52 8.58 6.25
CA ALA A 4 4.88 7.68 5.29
C ALA A 4 3.43 8.10 5.03
N ILE A 5 3.02 8.04 3.75
CA ILE A 5 1.70 8.47 3.26
C ILE A 5 1.14 7.41 2.31
N ASP A 6 0.04 6.80 2.67
CA ASP A 6 -0.73 5.92 1.80
C ASP A 6 -2.13 6.51 1.57
N THR A 7 -2.39 6.87 0.33
CA THR A 7 -3.71 7.33 -0.13
C THR A 7 -4.22 6.45 -1.27
N SER A 8 -3.73 5.22 -1.40
CA SER A 8 -3.98 4.37 -2.59
C SER A 8 -5.45 4.02 -2.79
N THR A 9 -6.24 3.97 -1.74
CA THR A 9 -7.68 3.63 -1.77
C THR A 9 -8.50 4.59 -0.90
N SER A 10 -9.73 4.24 -0.57
CA SER A 10 -10.52 4.96 0.44
C SER A 10 -9.90 4.89 1.85
N ASN A 11 -9.04 3.91 2.12
CA ASN A 11 -8.27 3.85 3.36
C ASN A 11 -7.03 4.73 3.22
N ILE A 12 -6.91 5.74 4.08
CA ILE A 12 -5.72 6.58 4.20
C ILE A 12 -4.91 6.09 5.39
N GLY A 13 -3.59 6.02 5.21
CA GLY A 13 -2.63 5.76 6.26
C GLY A 13 -1.54 6.81 6.28
N ILE A 14 -1.17 7.28 7.46
CA ILE A 14 0.03 8.11 7.67
C ILE A 14 0.81 7.59 8.87
N ALA A 15 2.13 7.66 8.82
CA ALA A 15 3.00 7.29 9.95
C ALA A 15 4.25 8.14 9.99
N VAL A 16 4.76 8.37 11.18
CA VAL A 16 6.08 8.97 11.44
C VAL A 16 6.98 7.90 12.05
N TYR A 17 8.13 7.68 11.45
CA TYR A 17 9.11 6.67 11.82
C TYR A 17 10.46 7.32 12.10
N ASP A 18 11.12 6.96 13.19
CA ASP A 18 12.40 7.56 13.58
C ASP A 18 13.65 6.75 13.14
N GLY A 19 13.43 5.60 12.51
CA GLY A 19 14.48 4.64 12.11
C GLY A 19 14.58 3.43 13.04
N ASN A 20 13.86 3.47 14.16
CA ASN A 20 13.79 2.38 15.12
C ASN A 20 12.35 2.04 15.53
N SER A 21 11.50 3.06 15.64
CA SER A 21 10.13 2.93 16.12
C SER A 21 9.15 3.74 15.29
N ILE A 22 7.94 3.23 15.12
CA ILE A 22 6.80 4.02 14.64
C ILE A 22 6.36 4.90 15.81
N ILE A 23 6.69 6.20 15.76
CA ILE A 23 6.39 7.14 16.85
C ILE A 23 4.96 7.68 16.76
N GLY A 24 4.31 7.57 15.59
CA GLY A 24 2.90 7.86 15.41
C GLY A 24 2.38 7.23 14.15
N GLU A 25 1.17 6.68 14.20
CA GLU A 25 0.47 6.11 13.06
C GLU A 25 -1.02 6.38 13.16
N ALA A 26 -1.63 6.74 12.05
CA ALA A 26 -3.08 6.91 11.94
C ALA A 26 -3.60 6.31 10.64
N ASN A 27 -4.72 5.58 10.73
CA ASN A 27 -5.42 5.00 9.60
C ASN A 27 -6.92 5.26 9.72
N TRP A 28 -7.55 5.64 8.63
CA TRP A 28 -9.00 5.88 8.60
C TRP A 28 -9.57 5.73 7.19
N VAL A 29 -10.89 5.55 7.10
CA VAL A 29 -11.61 5.54 5.84
C VAL A 29 -12.00 6.96 5.47
N SER A 30 -11.63 7.40 4.27
CA SER A 30 -12.00 8.70 3.70
C SER A 30 -12.81 8.52 2.43
N LEU A 31 -14.08 8.89 2.47
CA LEU A 31 -14.96 8.86 1.32
C LEU A 31 -14.73 10.13 0.47
N ASN A 32 -13.76 10.07 -0.48
CA ASN A 32 -13.45 11.12 -1.47
C ASN A 32 -13.04 12.50 -0.89
N ARG A 33 -12.47 12.56 0.32
CA ARG A 33 -12.04 13.80 0.97
C ARG A 33 -10.51 13.89 1.18
N HIS A 34 -9.72 13.12 0.44
CA HIS A 34 -8.28 13.01 0.60
C HIS A 34 -7.57 14.37 0.55
N THR A 35 -7.93 15.22 -0.42
CA THR A 35 -7.34 16.57 -0.59
C THR A 35 -7.60 17.51 0.59
N VAL A 36 -8.75 17.36 1.23
CA VAL A 36 -9.17 18.26 2.32
C VAL A 36 -8.50 17.88 3.64
N ILE A 37 -8.39 16.57 3.89
CA ILE A 37 -8.02 16.09 5.23
C ILE A 37 -6.55 15.73 5.38
N LEU A 38 -5.83 15.41 4.29
CA LEU A 38 -4.47 14.86 4.38
C LEU A 38 -3.50 15.83 5.08
N ALA A 39 -3.46 17.09 4.65
CA ALA A 39 -2.55 18.08 5.22
C ALA A 39 -2.81 18.33 6.72
N ALA A 40 -4.09 18.46 7.09
CA ALA A 40 -4.49 18.63 8.48
C ALA A 40 -4.15 17.40 9.33
N SER A 41 -4.34 16.20 8.78
CA SER A 41 -4.03 14.94 9.48
C SER A 41 -2.53 14.76 9.70
N VAL A 42 -1.70 15.11 8.71
CA VAL A 42 -0.25 15.10 8.86
C VAL A 42 0.18 16.10 9.96
N LYS A 43 -0.33 17.33 9.91
CA LYS A 43 -0.05 18.32 10.95
C LYS A 43 -0.44 17.80 12.34
N ASN A 44 -1.66 17.32 12.49
CA ASN A 44 -2.16 16.78 13.76
C ASN A 44 -1.32 15.61 14.28
N LEU A 45 -0.83 14.74 13.38
CA LEU A 45 0.06 13.64 13.77
C LEU A 45 1.36 14.17 14.35
N PHE A 46 2.01 15.14 13.70
CA PHE A 46 3.23 15.77 14.21
C PHE A 46 3.01 16.50 15.55
N ASP A 47 1.91 17.23 15.68
CA ASP A 47 1.51 17.88 16.93
C ASP A 47 1.30 16.84 18.05
N THR A 48 0.68 15.69 17.73
CA THR A 48 0.38 14.62 18.72
C THR A 48 1.65 13.93 19.23
N VAL A 49 2.64 13.72 18.35
CA VAL A 49 3.90 13.05 18.71
C VAL A 49 4.98 14.05 19.19
N ASP A 50 4.62 15.30 19.35
CA ASP A 50 5.49 16.40 19.83
C ASP A 50 6.83 16.45 19.08
N THR A 51 6.77 16.45 17.75
CA THR A 51 7.98 16.48 16.93
C THR A 51 7.88 17.49 15.79
N ASP A 52 9.04 17.93 15.30
CA ASP A 52 9.14 18.93 14.25
C ASP A 52 9.27 18.27 12.87
N ILE A 53 8.50 18.76 11.91
CA ILE A 53 8.51 18.32 10.52
C ILE A 53 9.87 18.56 9.83
N THR A 54 10.63 19.54 10.31
CA THR A 54 11.99 19.83 9.80
C THR A 54 13.02 18.73 10.11
N LYS A 55 12.70 17.80 11.02
CA LYS A 55 13.53 16.63 11.33
C LYS A 55 13.35 15.48 10.33
N LEU A 56 12.48 15.64 9.34
CA LEU A 56 12.32 14.64 8.29
C LEU A 56 13.57 14.52 7.44
N ARG A 57 13.95 13.29 7.11
CA ARG A 57 15.03 12.90 6.20
C ARG A 57 14.51 12.35 4.89
N GLY A 58 13.20 12.13 4.77
CA GLY A 58 12.55 11.61 3.58
C GLY A 58 11.05 11.46 3.77
N ILE A 59 10.33 11.33 2.66
CA ILE A 59 8.90 11.10 2.62
C ILE A 59 8.62 9.84 1.80
N ALA A 60 7.97 8.86 2.40
CA ALA A 60 7.50 7.65 1.72
C ALA A 60 6.09 7.84 1.19
N VAL A 61 5.81 7.32 0.00
CA VAL A 61 4.48 7.37 -0.59
C VAL A 61 4.11 6.08 -1.29
N ALA A 62 2.87 5.63 -1.11
CA ALA A 62 2.32 4.49 -1.85
C ALA A 62 2.10 4.86 -3.32
N MET A 63 2.66 4.05 -4.23
CA MET A 63 2.69 4.34 -5.66
C MET A 63 1.58 3.67 -6.47
N GLY A 64 0.78 2.82 -5.87
CA GLY A 64 -0.22 2.00 -6.55
C GLY A 64 0.19 0.52 -6.64
N PRO A 65 -0.73 -0.32 -7.14
CA PRO A 65 -2.04 0.02 -7.72
C PRO A 65 -3.01 0.66 -6.71
N GLY A 66 -4.01 1.38 -7.25
CA GLY A 66 -5.00 2.04 -6.42
C GLY A 66 -5.92 2.99 -7.21
N SER A 67 -6.65 3.82 -6.49
CA SER A 67 -7.50 4.87 -7.07
C SER A 67 -6.65 5.94 -7.77
N PHE A 68 -6.95 6.19 -9.04
CA PHE A 68 -6.24 7.16 -9.88
C PHE A 68 -6.12 8.55 -9.23
N THR A 69 -7.24 9.07 -8.73
CA THR A 69 -7.27 10.39 -8.09
C THR A 69 -6.53 10.38 -6.76
N SER A 70 -6.78 9.36 -5.94
CA SER A 70 -6.22 9.28 -4.59
C SER A 70 -4.70 9.12 -4.59
N LEU A 71 -4.14 8.30 -5.48
CA LEU A 71 -2.69 8.15 -5.66
C LEU A 71 -2.02 9.49 -6.03
N ARG A 72 -2.65 10.26 -6.93
CA ARG A 72 -2.13 11.59 -7.31
C ARG A 72 -2.14 12.58 -6.15
N VAL A 73 -3.17 12.54 -5.31
CA VAL A 73 -3.23 13.40 -4.12
C VAL A 73 -2.05 13.11 -3.19
N GLY A 74 -1.83 11.85 -2.83
CA GLY A 74 -0.71 11.48 -1.96
C GLY A 74 0.64 11.82 -2.56
N LEU A 75 0.86 11.46 -3.83
CA LEU A 75 2.14 11.72 -4.50
C LEU A 75 2.42 13.23 -4.66
N SER A 76 1.41 14.02 -5.04
CA SER A 76 1.58 15.47 -5.18
C SER A 76 1.85 16.14 -3.83
N PHE A 77 1.17 15.70 -2.78
CA PHE A 77 1.39 16.18 -1.43
C PHE A 77 2.81 15.82 -0.95
N ALA A 78 3.24 14.57 -1.12
CA ALA A 78 4.58 14.11 -0.77
C ALA A 78 5.67 14.90 -1.51
N LYS A 79 5.51 15.11 -2.83
CA LYS A 79 6.46 15.91 -3.64
C LYS A 79 6.51 17.37 -3.21
N GLY A 80 5.36 17.98 -2.93
CA GLY A 80 5.31 19.37 -2.47
C GLY A 80 6.01 19.57 -1.14
N MET A 81 5.77 18.69 -0.17
CA MET A 81 6.47 18.70 1.11
C MET A 81 7.96 18.45 0.96
N ALA A 82 8.35 17.44 0.17
CA ALA A 82 9.74 17.08 -0.06
C ALA A 82 10.53 18.23 -0.70
N LEU A 83 9.93 18.96 -1.64
CA LEU A 83 10.51 20.16 -2.24
C LEU A 83 10.72 21.28 -1.20
N GLY A 84 9.74 21.51 -0.31
CA GLY A 84 9.84 22.54 0.73
C GLY A 84 10.85 22.20 1.83
N LEU A 85 11.12 20.91 2.07
CA LEU A 85 12.03 20.43 3.12
C LEU A 85 13.40 20.00 2.59
N ASP A 86 13.59 20.01 1.27
CA ASP A 86 14.80 19.51 0.58
C ASP A 86 15.16 18.07 0.96
N VAL A 87 14.15 17.17 0.94
CA VAL A 87 14.32 15.75 1.27
C VAL A 87 13.81 14.86 0.13
N PRO A 88 14.34 13.60 0.01
CA PRO A 88 13.88 12.68 -1.02
C PRO A 88 12.46 12.17 -0.80
N VAL A 89 11.80 11.75 -1.92
CA VAL A 89 10.56 10.98 -1.93
C VAL A 89 10.87 9.54 -2.30
N ILE A 90 10.40 8.60 -1.49
CA ILE A 90 10.57 7.16 -1.71
C ILE A 90 9.22 6.54 -2.06
N GLY A 91 9.10 6.06 -3.30
CA GLY A 91 7.90 5.38 -3.75
C GLY A 91 7.92 3.89 -3.39
N VAL A 92 6.79 3.36 -2.90
CA VAL A 92 6.64 1.93 -2.58
C VAL A 92 5.37 1.39 -3.23
N PRO A 93 5.41 0.22 -3.91
CA PRO A 93 4.21 -0.41 -4.44
C PRO A 93 3.18 -0.71 -3.34
N THR A 94 1.91 -0.46 -3.61
CA THR A 94 0.84 -0.57 -2.60
C THR A 94 0.66 -2.00 -2.09
N LEU A 95 0.82 -3.01 -2.96
CA LEU A 95 0.69 -4.41 -2.57
C LEU A 95 1.87 -4.91 -1.74
N ASP A 96 3.07 -4.34 -1.90
CA ASP A 96 4.23 -4.63 -1.05
C ASP A 96 3.99 -4.20 0.40
N ILE A 97 3.33 -3.05 0.61
CA ILE A 97 2.95 -2.57 1.95
C ILE A 97 2.02 -3.57 2.63
N LEU A 98 1.06 -4.10 1.87
CA LEU A 98 0.11 -5.08 2.37
C LEU A 98 0.77 -6.43 2.65
N ALA A 99 1.70 -6.85 1.79
CA ALA A 99 2.47 -8.08 1.97
C ALA A 99 3.38 -7.98 3.19
N ALA A 100 4.07 -6.86 3.40
CA ALA A 100 4.96 -6.66 4.55
C ALA A 100 4.24 -6.77 5.90
N ALA A 101 2.93 -6.44 5.95
CA ALA A 101 2.12 -6.57 7.15
C ALA A 101 1.75 -8.03 7.51
N GLN A 102 2.00 -9.00 6.61
CA GLN A 102 1.62 -10.40 6.83
C GLN A 102 2.74 -11.19 7.50
N PRO A 103 2.41 -12.05 8.47
CA PRO A 103 3.40 -12.96 9.05
C PRO A 103 3.84 -13.99 8.02
N ILE A 104 5.12 -14.33 8.02
CA ILE A 104 5.67 -15.42 7.20
C ILE A 104 5.35 -16.73 7.88
N ASN A 105 4.42 -17.48 7.30
CA ASN A 105 3.90 -18.74 7.84
C ASN A 105 4.21 -19.97 6.97
N GLY A 106 5.12 -19.81 6.01
CA GLY A 106 5.54 -20.87 5.09
C GLY A 106 4.62 -21.08 3.88
N LEU A 107 3.47 -20.40 3.82
CA LEU A 107 2.57 -20.43 2.66
C LEU A 107 2.86 -19.26 1.71
N PRO A 108 2.62 -19.41 0.40
CA PRO A 108 2.53 -18.29 -0.52
C PRO A 108 1.49 -17.26 -0.07
N LEU A 109 1.69 -16.03 -0.49
CA LEU A 109 0.79 -14.90 -0.20
C LEU A 109 0.25 -14.31 -1.49
N CYS A 110 -1.05 -14.05 -1.53
CA CYS A 110 -1.70 -13.26 -2.56
C CYS A 110 -2.23 -11.97 -1.92
N ALA A 111 -1.62 -10.84 -2.23
CA ALA A 111 -2.07 -9.52 -1.79
C ALA A 111 -3.03 -8.94 -2.83
N VAL A 112 -4.19 -8.45 -2.39
CA VAL A 112 -5.31 -8.08 -3.28
C VAL A 112 -5.85 -6.71 -2.94
N LEU A 113 -6.11 -5.90 -3.97
CA LEU A 113 -6.86 -4.65 -3.87
C LEU A 113 -8.01 -4.62 -4.88
N GLN A 114 -9.07 -3.90 -4.56
CA GLN A 114 -10.14 -3.65 -5.50
C GLN A 114 -9.67 -2.69 -6.62
N ALA A 115 -9.83 -3.08 -7.88
CA ALA A 115 -9.45 -2.33 -9.07
C ALA A 115 -10.70 -2.04 -9.93
N GLY A 116 -11.51 -1.07 -9.51
CA GLY A 116 -12.81 -0.79 -10.10
C GLY A 116 -13.95 -1.60 -9.47
N ARG A 117 -15.08 -1.74 -10.16
CA ARG A 117 -16.29 -2.34 -9.57
C ARG A 117 -16.23 -3.87 -9.44
N THR A 118 -15.64 -4.55 -10.43
CA THR A 118 -15.68 -6.02 -10.56
C THR A 118 -14.31 -6.66 -10.66
N LYS A 119 -13.24 -5.86 -10.74
CA LYS A 119 -11.87 -6.34 -10.93
C LYS A 119 -11.04 -6.21 -9.66
N LEU A 120 -10.05 -7.06 -9.56
CA LEU A 120 -9.09 -7.12 -8.47
C LEU A 120 -7.68 -6.96 -9.03
N ALA A 121 -6.87 -6.11 -8.40
CA ALA A 121 -5.44 -6.10 -8.59
C ALA A 121 -4.82 -7.07 -7.58
N ALA A 122 -4.06 -8.03 -8.05
CA ALA A 122 -3.40 -8.99 -7.17
C ALA A 122 -1.93 -9.20 -7.58
N ALA A 123 -1.07 -9.37 -6.58
CA ALA A 123 0.30 -9.82 -6.72
C ALA A 123 0.55 -11.01 -5.81
N PHE A 124 1.44 -11.90 -6.23
CA PHE A 124 1.78 -13.11 -5.49
C PHE A 124 3.21 -13.00 -4.97
N TYR A 125 3.41 -13.54 -3.76
CA TYR A 125 4.68 -13.50 -3.07
C TYR A 125 5.00 -14.86 -2.49
N ASN A 126 6.28 -15.25 -2.54
CA ASN A 126 6.80 -16.40 -1.85
C ASN A 126 7.51 -15.97 -0.56
N PRO A 127 7.39 -16.77 0.52
CA PRO A 127 8.15 -16.54 1.73
C PRO A 127 9.64 -16.81 1.50
N SER A 128 10.51 -15.90 1.93
CA SER A 128 11.96 -16.04 1.85
C SER A 128 12.59 -15.57 3.16
N LYS A 129 13.01 -16.52 4.01
CA LYS A 129 13.54 -16.25 5.35
C LYS A 129 12.65 -15.31 6.15
N ASP A 130 12.95 -14.02 6.16
CA ASP A 130 12.33 -12.95 6.94
C ASP A 130 11.57 -11.91 6.08
N LYS A 131 11.40 -12.18 4.77
CA LYS A 131 10.75 -11.26 3.84
C LYS A 131 9.88 -11.95 2.80
N TRP A 132 8.94 -11.21 2.27
CA TRP A 132 8.18 -11.58 1.09
C TRP A 132 8.94 -11.22 -0.18
N VAL A 133 8.98 -12.13 -1.14
CA VAL A 133 9.57 -11.90 -2.47
C VAL A 133 8.48 -12.09 -3.52
N GLU A 134 8.24 -11.05 -4.32
CA GLU A 134 7.27 -11.12 -5.41
C GLU A 134 7.60 -12.28 -6.34
N SER A 135 6.64 -13.16 -6.57
CA SER A 135 6.76 -14.34 -7.46
C SER A 135 6.02 -14.14 -8.78
N LEU A 136 4.91 -13.41 -8.75
CA LEU A 136 4.20 -12.98 -9.94
C LEU A 136 3.85 -11.49 -9.79
N PRO A 137 4.14 -10.69 -10.83
CA PRO A 137 3.88 -9.25 -10.81
C PRO A 137 2.39 -8.97 -10.74
N VAL A 138 2.07 -7.77 -10.29
CA VAL A 138 0.68 -7.33 -10.18
C VAL A 138 -0.06 -7.46 -11.51
N SER A 139 -1.22 -8.11 -11.45
CA SER A 139 -2.12 -8.35 -12.58
C SER A 139 -3.57 -8.12 -12.19
N VAL A 140 -4.44 -7.96 -13.20
CA VAL A 140 -5.87 -7.73 -13.00
C VAL A 140 -6.63 -9.02 -13.19
N TYR A 141 -7.49 -9.32 -12.21
CA TYR A 141 -8.32 -10.53 -12.15
C TYR A 141 -9.79 -10.17 -11.98
N THR A 142 -10.68 -11.08 -12.39
CA THR A 142 -12.01 -11.19 -11.79
C THR A 142 -11.91 -12.02 -10.51
N ARG A 143 -12.95 -12.05 -9.69
CA ARG A 143 -12.97 -12.93 -8.50
C ARG A 143 -12.90 -14.41 -8.88
N GLU A 144 -13.49 -14.78 -10.04
CA GLU A 144 -13.48 -16.13 -10.58
C GLU A 144 -12.05 -16.53 -11.02
N SER A 145 -11.42 -15.71 -11.88
CA SER A 145 -10.08 -16.01 -12.40
C SER A 145 -9.01 -15.97 -11.30
N LEU A 146 -9.16 -15.12 -10.27
CA LEU A 146 -8.26 -15.14 -9.11
C LEU A 146 -8.43 -16.41 -8.28
N CYS A 147 -9.68 -16.84 -8.11
CA CYS A 147 -10.00 -18.10 -7.41
C CYS A 147 -9.38 -19.30 -8.12
N GLU A 148 -9.42 -19.35 -9.46
CA GLU A 148 -8.83 -20.40 -10.30
C GLU A 148 -7.30 -20.36 -10.30
N ALA A 149 -6.71 -19.16 -10.27
CA ALA A 149 -5.26 -18.98 -10.26
C ALA A 149 -4.57 -19.51 -8.99
N ILE A 150 -5.33 -19.67 -7.89
CA ILE A 150 -4.80 -20.18 -6.62
C ILE A 150 -4.93 -21.71 -6.59
N THR A 151 -3.89 -22.41 -6.98
CA THR A 151 -3.88 -23.89 -7.12
C THR A 151 -3.32 -24.61 -5.91
N GLU A 152 -2.62 -23.93 -5.01
CA GLU A 152 -2.01 -24.47 -3.78
C GLU A 152 -2.42 -23.67 -2.53
N PRO A 153 -2.25 -24.19 -1.32
CA PRO A 153 -2.56 -23.46 -0.09
C PRO A 153 -1.87 -22.11 -0.04
N THR A 154 -2.66 -21.01 -0.13
CA THR A 154 -2.16 -19.64 -0.25
C THR A 154 -2.91 -18.74 0.73
N THR A 155 -2.18 -17.91 1.46
CA THR A 155 -2.77 -16.83 2.27
C THR A 155 -3.25 -15.70 1.35
N VAL A 156 -4.50 -15.28 1.49
CA VAL A 156 -5.06 -14.14 0.74
C VAL A 156 -5.35 -13.01 1.71
N CYS A 157 -4.74 -11.85 1.47
CA CYS A 157 -4.95 -10.64 2.27
C CYS A 157 -5.35 -9.47 1.37
N GLY A 158 -6.07 -8.51 1.92
CA GLY A 158 -6.41 -7.27 1.22
C GLY A 158 -7.79 -6.72 1.48
N GLU A 159 -8.11 -5.65 0.78
CA GLU A 159 -9.39 -4.95 0.87
C GLU A 159 -10.47 -5.70 0.09
N LEU A 160 -11.04 -6.71 0.71
CA LEU A 160 -12.08 -7.56 0.12
C LEU A 160 -13.41 -7.33 0.85
N THR A 161 -14.48 -7.20 0.07
CA THR A 161 -15.85 -7.14 0.61
C THR A 161 -16.23 -8.45 1.29
N ALA A 162 -17.26 -8.41 2.14
CA ALA A 162 -17.79 -9.61 2.80
C ALA A 162 -18.23 -10.68 1.79
N ASP A 163 -18.83 -10.26 0.67
CA ASP A 163 -19.27 -11.16 -0.41
C ASP A 163 -18.07 -11.84 -1.09
N MET A 164 -17.00 -11.08 -1.39
CA MET A 164 -15.77 -11.63 -1.98
C MET A 164 -15.09 -12.64 -1.03
N ARG A 165 -15.02 -12.31 0.27
CA ARG A 165 -14.47 -13.23 1.28
C ARG A 165 -15.29 -14.52 1.37
N THR A 166 -16.62 -14.41 1.31
CA THR A 166 -17.51 -15.56 1.32
C THR A 166 -17.36 -16.38 0.04
N TYR A 167 -17.27 -15.71 -1.11
CA TYR A 167 -17.06 -16.37 -2.40
C TYR A 167 -15.78 -17.20 -2.40
N PHE A 168 -14.64 -16.62 -2.04
CA PHE A 168 -13.34 -17.30 -2.00
C PHE A 168 -13.35 -18.52 -1.07
N ARG A 169 -13.89 -18.37 0.14
CA ARG A 169 -13.99 -19.49 1.10
C ARG A 169 -14.82 -20.67 0.60
N ARG A 170 -15.88 -20.38 -0.17
CA ARG A 170 -16.78 -21.42 -0.68
C ARG A 170 -16.25 -22.13 -1.93
N ASN A 171 -15.53 -21.40 -2.78
CA ASN A 171 -15.18 -21.90 -4.11
C ASN A 171 -13.74 -22.43 -4.22
N ASN A 172 -12.84 -22.13 -3.25
CA ASN A 172 -11.50 -22.66 -3.29
C ASN A 172 -10.96 -22.98 -1.88
N LYS A 173 -10.80 -24.27 -1.61
CA LYS A 173 -10.28 -24.78 -0.33
C LYS A 173 -8.80 -24.44 -0.06
N ASN A 174 -8.05 -24.04 -1.07
CA ASN A 174 -6.65 -23.65 -0.93
C ASN A 174 -6.52 -22.22 -0.39
N ILE A 175 -7.57 -21.41 -0.45
CA ILE A 175 -7.53 -20.02 0.02
C ILE A 175 -7.59 -19.97 1.56
N ARG A 176 -6.58 -19.38 2.16
CA ARG A 176 -6.50 -19.05 3.59
C ARG A 176 -6.67 -17.54 3.76
N MET A 177 -7.89 -17.11 4.12
CA MET A 177 -8.17 -15.68 4.29
C MET A 177 -7.49 -15.11 5.53
N ALA A 178 -6.65 -14.10 5.36
CA ALA A 178 -6.13 -13.31 6.47
C ALA A 178 -7.27 -12.64 7.26
N SER A 179 -7.06 -12.38 8.54
CA SER A 179 -8.06 -11.67 9.36
C SER A 179 -8.26 -10.24 8.84
N PRO A 180 -9.43 -9.62 9.06
CA PRO A 180 -9.66 -8.24 8.62
C PRO A 180 -8.62 -7.23 9.15
N ALA A 181 -8.16 -7.42 10.40
CA ALA A 181 -7.15 -6.56 11.00
C ALA A 181 -5.79 -6.64 10.26
N MET A 182 -5.43 -7.82 9.75
CA MET A 182 -4.23 -8.04 8.94
C MET A 182 -4.39 -7.59 7.47
N CYS A 183 -5.57 -7.20 7.06
CA CYS A 183 -5.87 -6.71 5.72
C CYS A 183 -5.82 -5.18 5.60
N LEU A 184 -5.56 -4.49 6.71
CA LEU A 184 -5.33 -3.05 6.72
C LEU A 184 -3.90 -2.75 6.26
N ARG A 185 -3.75 -1.86 5.27
CA ARG A 185 -2.43 -1.33 4.92
C ARG A 185 -2.03 -0.30 5.95
N ARG A 186 -1.09 -0.67 6.79
CA ARG A 186 -0.55 0.20 7.83
C ARG A 186 0.62 0.99 7.27
N ALA A 187 0.58 2.30 7.45
CA ALA A 187 1.62 3.20 6.97
C ALA A 187 2.99 2.97 7.67
N GLY A 188 3.00 2.33 8.83
CA GLY A 188 4.22 1.88 9.49
C GLY A 188 5.06 0.94 8.62
N PHE A 189 4.44 -0.04 7.95
CA PHE A 189 5.17 -0.93 7.04
C PHE A 189 5.68 -0.21 5.78
N LEU A 190 4.93 0.77 5.28
CA LEU A 190 5.42 1.66 4.23
C LEU A 190 6.67 2.41 4.69
N ALA A 191 6.66 2.91 5.92
CA ALA A 191 7.79 3.63 6.51
C ALA A 191 9.04 2.74 6.63
N GLU A 192 8.90 1.51 7.13
CA GLU A 192 10.02 0.56 7.26
C GLU A 192 10.64 0.19 5.92
N ILE A 193 9.81 -0.14 4.90
CA ILE A 193 10.30 -0.44 3.55
C ILE A 193 11.06 0.76 2.97
N ALA A 194 10.49 1.96 3.08
CA ALA A 194 11.08 3.17 2.56
C ALA A 194 12.35 3.58 3.31
N TRP A 195 12.40 3.39 4.63
CA TRP A 195 13.58 3.65 5.44
C TRP A 195 14.77 2.80 5.01
N ALA A 196 14.55 1.50 4.79
CA ALA A 196 15.60 0.61 4.30
C ALA A 196 16.16 1.03 2.92
N ARG A 197 15.33 1.66 2.06
CA ARG A 197 15.76 2.24 0.78
C ARG A 197 16.47 3.58 0.99
N LEU A 198 15.97 4.43 1.88
CA LEU A 198 16.58 5.72 2.22
C LEU A 198 18.01 5.54 2.72
N GLU A 199 18.24 4.61 3.65
CA GLU A 199 19.56 4.33 4.21
C GLU A 199 20.57 3.80 3.16
N LYS A 200 20.08 3.20 2.08
CA LYS A 200 20.90 2.71 0.96
C LYS A 200 21.08 3.73 -0.16
N GLY A 201 20.38 4.88 -0.09
CA GLY A 201 20.32 5.83 -1.21
C GLY A 201 19.56 5.28 -2.43
N ASP A 202 18.71 4.24 -2.25
CA ASP A 202 17.96 3.57 -3.32
C ASP A 202 16.59 4.24 -3.52
N TYR A 203 16.62 5.40 -4.14
CA TYR A 203 15.42 6.13 -4.54
C TYR A 203 15.69 6.97 -5.79
N PRO A 204 14.74 7.00 -6.75
CA PRO A 204 14.89 7.80 -7.96
C PRO A 204 14.64 9.28 -7.66
N PRO A 205 15.09 10.19 -8.56
CA PRO A 205 14.74 11.59 -8.46
C PRO A 205 13.21 11.81 -8.37
N PRO A 206 12.71 12.73 -7.53
CA PRO A 206 11.28 12.90 -7.31
C PRO A 206 10.44 13.20 -8.56
N ASN A 207 11.04 13.82 -9.58
CA ASN A 207 10.38 14.14 -10.85
C ASN A 207 10.08 12.90 -11.70
N THR A 208 10.79 11.78 -11.49
CA THR A 208 10.57 10.52 -12.22
C THR A 208 9.48 9.65 -11.61
N LEU A 209 9.10 9.91 -10.34
CA LEU A 209 8.04 9.16 -9.69
C LEU A 209 6.69 9.47 -10.31
N SER A 210 5.98 8.41 -10.72
CA SER A 210 4.61 8.47 -11.22
C SER A 210 3.80 7.31 -10.66
N PRO A 211 2.48 7.46 -10.46
CA PRO A 211 1.66 6.36 -9.97
C PRO A 211 1.69 5.16 -10.91
N ILE A 212 1.66 3.96 -10.32
CA ILE A 212 1.55 2.70 -11.04
C ILE A 212 0.08 2.49 -11.38
N TYR A 213 -0.25 2.65 -12.67
CA TYR A 213 -1.60 2.41 -13.18
C TYR A 213 -1.68 1.02 -13.80
N LEU A 214 -2.68 0.26 -13.39
CA LEU A 214 -3.02 -0.99 -14.07
C LEU A 214 -3.88 -0.65 -15.29
N HIS A 215 -3.33 -0.85 -16.48
CA HIS A 215 -4.10 -0.75 -17.72
C HIS A 215 -5.05 -1.95 -17.79
N THR A 216 -6.32 -1.73 -17.53
CA THR A 216 -7.34 -2.69 -17.97
C THR A 216 -7.42 -2.58 -19.50
N LYS A 217 -6.80 -3.54 -20.20
CA LYS A 217 -6.99 -3.69 -21.65
C LYS A 217 -8.42 -4.19 -21.90
N GLU A 218 -9.40 -3.31 -21.80
CA GLU A 218 -10.66 -3.49 -22.52
C GLU A 218 -10.60 -2.56 -23.73
N PRO A 219 -10.79 -3.07 -24.96
CA PRO A 219 -11.03 -2.19 -26.09
C PRO A 219 -12.28 -1.37 -25.76
N ILE A 220 -12.18 -0.05 -25.92
CA ILE A 220 -13.35 0.83 -25.91
C ILE A 220 -14.21 0.32 -27.05
N SER A 221 -15.31 -0.37 -26.73
CA SER A 221 -16.36 -0.66 -27.71
C SER A 221 -16.91 0.67 -28.18
N GLN A 222 -16.67 0.95 -29.46
CA GLN A 222 -17.24 2.09 -30.18
C GLN A 222 -18.77 1.97 -30.25
#